data_687c8196f7e09abafb922c22274a0e8f
#
_entry.id   687c8196f7e09abafb922c22274a0e8f
#
_cell.length_a   1.000
_cell.length_b   1.000
_cell.length_c   1.000
_cell.angle_alpha   90.00
_cell.angle_beta   90.00
_cell.angle_gamma   90.00
#
_symmetry.space_group_name_H-M   'P 1'
#
loop_
_entity.id
_entity.type
_entity.pdbx_description
1 polymer ?
#
loop_
_entity_poly.entity_id
_entity_poly.type
_entity_poly.pdbx_seq_one_letter_code
_entity_poly.pdbx_strand_id
1 'polypeptide(L)'
;MPQQTNSAPEGYTTVAPWVVTDDTGAFLDFVAAAFDGEELGRVATEGGAIGHGEIRVGDTVVLAFDRAADWPVMPSLLRVFVPDADRAFARAVDAGGRIVTPLANDAFGQRGGRIKDPFGTIWWVVAHVEDVPEDEMWQRLQQPEYAEVMRVAQATFDAEVSGRGRGRSSAPVRTAG
;
A
#
# COMPACT_ATOMS: atom_id res chain seq x y z
N MET A 1 6.41 -5.85 -43.27
CA MET A 1 6.38 -6.60 -41.99
C MET A 1 5.75 -5.69 -41.00
N PRO A 2 4.63 -6.03 -40.32
CA PRO A 2 4.13 -5.23 -39.23
C PRO A 2 5.20 -5.19 -38.14
N GLN A 3 5.50 -4.00 -37.63
CA GLN A 3 6.41 -3.81 -36.52
C GLN A 3 5.81 -4.53 -35.31
N GLN A 4 6.57 -5.45 -34.69
CA GLN A 4 6.17 -6.15 -33.48
C GLN A 4 6.17 -5.10 -32.36
N THR A 5 5.00 -4.62 -31.99
CA THR A 5 4.85 -3.72 -30.84
C THR A 5 5.09 -4.53 -29.55
N ASN A 6 5.76 -3.93 -28.56
CA ASN A 6 5.80 -4.48 -27.22
C ASN A 6 4.36 -4.70 -26.71
N SER A 7 4.16 -5.73 -25.92
CA SER A 7 2.84 -6.05 -25.35
C SER A 7 2.31 -4.98 -24.39
N ALA A 8 3.21 -4.20 -23.77
CA ALA A 8 2.88 -3.05 -22.93
C ALA A 8 3.45 -1.77 -23.54
N PRO A 9 2.81 -0.60 -23.33
CA PRO A 9 3.38 0.68 -23.70
C PRO A 9 4.72 0.95 -23.01
N GLU A 10 5.51 1.86 -23.58
CA GLU A 10 6.76 2.28 -22.96
C GLU A 10 6.51 2.86 -21.56
N GLY A 11 7.31 2.43 -20.59
CA GLY A 11 7.18 2.85 -19.18
C GLY A 11 6.13 2.10 -18.37
N TYR A 12 5.43 1.11 -18.97
CA TYR A 12 4.48 0.27 -18.25
C TYR A 12 5.03 -1.14 -18.03
N THR A 13 4.74 -1.70 -16.86
CA THR A 13 4.93 -3.14 -16.59
C THR A 13 3.82 -3.96 -17.23
N THR A 14 4.03 -5.26 -17.42
CA THR A 14 3.03 -6.17 -18.03
C THR A 14 1.72 -6.19 -17.27
N VAL A 15 1.77 -6.01 -15.95
CA VAL A 15 0.60 -5.88 -15.07
C VAL A 15 0.69 -4.53 -14.40
N ALA A 16 -0.28 -3.67 -14.63
CA ALA A 16 -0.42 -2.37 -13.98
C ALA A 16 -1.54 -2.45 -12.94
N PRO A 17 -1.29 -2.08 -11.67
CA PRO A 17 -2.33 -2.04 -10.65
C PRO A 17 -3.32 -0.92 -10.93
N TRP A 18 -4.62 -1.19 -10.68
CA TRP A 18 -5.67 -0.18 -10.67
C TRP A 18 -6.21 0.00 -9.26
N VAL A 19 -6.26 1.24 -8.79
CA VAL A 19 -6.83 1.62 -7.49
C VAL A 19 -8.12 2.38 -7.73
N VAL A 20 -9.19 1.94 -7.08
CA VAL A 20 -10.48 2.61 -7.10
C VAL A 20 -10.66 3.32 -5.76
N THR A 21 -10.81 4.62 -5.78
CA THR A 21 -10.82 5.47 -4.59
C THR A 21 -11.94 6.51 -4.64
N ASP A 22 -12.26 7.12 -3.52
CA ASP A 22 -13.26 8.19 -3.43
C ASP A 22 -12.68 9.57 -3.80
N ASP A 23 -11.34 9.72 -3.80
CA ASP A 23 -10.63 10.95 -4.18
C ASP A 23 -9.28 10.59 -4.80
N THR A 24 -9.30 10.40 -6.11
CA THR A 24 -8.10 10.06 -6.87
C THR A 24 -7.05 11.16 -6.84
N GLY A 25 -7.45 12.42 -6.81
CA GLY A 25 -6.51 13.53 -6.75
C GLY A 25 -5.67 13.48 -5.48
N ALA A 26 -6.32 13.39 -4.34
CA ALA A 26 -5.65 13.28 -3.05
C ALA A 26 -4.86 11.97 -2.89
N PHE A 27 -5.34 10.86 -3.51
CA PHE A 27 -4.60 9.60 -3.56
C PHE A 27 -3.26 9.75 -4.31
N LEU A 28 -3.26 10.38 -5.48
CA LEU A 28 -2.03 10.62 -6.25
C LEU A 28 -1.06 11.51 -5.46
N ASP A 29 -1.57 12.56 -4.80
CA ASP A 29 -0.77 13.44 -3.94
C ASP A 29 -0.14 12.68 -2.76
N PHE A 30 -0.89 11.75 -2.14
CA PHE A 30 -0.37 10.86 -1.10
C PHE A 30 0.77 9.97 -1.62
N VAL A 31 0.58 9.32 -2.77
CA VAL A 31 1.58 8.41 -3.36
C VAL A 31 2.85 9.18 -3.74
N ALA A 32 2.71 10.39 -4.28
CA ALA A 32 3.84 11.28 -4.58
C ALA A 32 4.60 11.64 -3.30
N ALA A 33 3.90 12.05 -2.25
CA ALA A 33 4.51 12.44 -0.99
C ALA A 33 5.17 11.26 -0.26
N ALA A 34 4.53 10.09 -0.21
CA ALA A 34 5.00 8.92 0.54
C ALA A 34 6.15 8.19 -0.15
N PHE A 35 6.07 8.00 -1.48
CA PHE A 35 6.90 7.06 -2.22
C PHE A 35 7.71 7.70 -3.36
N ASP A 36 7.85 9.03 -3.37
CA ASP A 36 8.52 9.77 -4.45
C ASP A 36 7.90 9.49 -5.84
N GLY A 37 6.56 9.29 -5.85
CA GLY A 37 5.83 9.02 -7.09
C GLY A 37 5.84 10.24 -8.01
N GLU A 38 5.99 9.98 -9.32
CA GLU A 38 5.88 10.97 -10.38
C GLU A 38 4.48 10.88 -11.01
N GLU A 39 3.64 11.91 -10.83
CA GLU A 39 2.36 11.96 -11.52
C GLU A 39 2.56 12.11 -13.01
N LEU A 40 1.96 11.22 -13.80
CA LEU A 40 2.03 11.24 -15.26
C LEU A 40 0.85 11.99 -15.86
N GLY A 41 -0.26 12.03 -15.16
CA GLY A 41 -1.44 12.79 -15.57
C GLY A 41 -2.71 12.41 -14.83
N ARG A 42 -3.70 13.29 -14.95
CA ARG A 42 -5.07 13.04 -14.49
C ARG A 42 -6.08 13.61 -15.49
N VAL A 43 -7.14 12.86 -15.76
CA VAL A 43 -8.21 13.25 -16.68
C VAL A 43 -9.52 13.30 -15.91
N ALA A 44 -10.08 14.51 -15.81
CA ALA A 44 -11.39 14.72 -15.21
C ALA A 44 -12.52 14.35 -16.18
N THR A 45 -13.61 13.82 -15.63
CA THR A 45 -14.89 13.67 -16.35
C THR A 45 -15.62 15.02 -16.43
N GLU A 46 -16.68 15.10 -17.21
CA GLU A 46 -17.54 16.29 -17.27
C GLU A 46 -18.13 16.69 -15.90
N GLY A 47 -18.32 15.71 -15.01
CA GLY A 47 -18.81 15.92 -13.62
C GLY A 47 -17.73 16.34 -12.62
N GLY A 48 -16.46 16.48 -13.06
CA GLY A 48 -15.34 16.88 -12.23
C GLY A 48 -14.64 15.73 -11.46
N ALA A 49 -15.20 14.53 -11.47
CA ALA A 49 -14.53 13.35 -10.92
C ALA A 49 -13.33 12.96 -11.81
N ILE A 50 -12.29 12.37 -11.24
CA ILE A 50 -11.14 11.87 -11.98
C ILE A 50 -11.48 10.49 -12.55
N GLY A 51 -11.66 10.40 -13.86
CA GLY A 51 -11.92 9.14 -14.54
C GLY A 51 -10.67 8.34 -14.87
N HIS A 52 -9.50 8.97 -14.83
CA HIS A 52 -8.21 8.33 -15.07
C HIS A 52 -7.09 9.16 -14.46
N GLY A 53 -6.31 8.52 -13.60
CA GLY A 53 -5.11 9.10 -13.02
C GLY A 53 -3.96 8.10 -13.11
N GLU A 54 -2.74 8.61 -13.28
CA GLU A 54 -1.52 7.80 -13.40
C GLU A 54 -0.41 8.37 -12.55
N ILE A 55 0.25 7.51 -11.80
CA ILE A 55 1.44 7.86 -11.04
C ILE A 55 2.48 6.75 -11.15
N ARG A 56 3.72 7.14 -11.47
CA ARG A 56 4.85 6.20 -11.52
C ARG A 56 5.52 6.14 -10.16
N VAL A 57 5.69 4.92 -9.66
CA VAL A 57 6.49 4.63 -8.46
C VAL A 57 7.57 3.62 -8.87
N GLY A 58 8.83 4.06 -8.87
CA GLY A 58 9.93 3.26 -9.39
C GLY A 58 9.72 2.90 -10.87
N ASP A 59 9.59 1.61 -11.17
CA ASP A 59 9.41 1.08 -12.52
C ASP A 59 7.94 0.78 -12.89
N THR A 60 7.00 1.03 -11.96
CA THR A 60 5.60 0.65 -12.12
C THR A 60 4.70 1.86 -12.15
N VAL A 61 3.78 1.90 -13.13
CA VAL A 61 2.69 2.88 -13.18
C VAL A 61 1.49 2.32 -12.43
N VAL A 62 1.05 3.05 -11.41
CA VAL A 62 -0.22 2.81 -10.70
C VAL A 62 -1.29 3.67 -11.32
N LEU A 63 -2.38 3.02 -11.75
CA LEU A 63 -3.55 3.65 -12.31
C LEU A 63 -4.58 3.87 -11.20
N ALA A 64 -5.33 4.97 -11.26
CA ALA A 64 -6.39 5.23 -10.30
C ALA A 64 -7.57 5.96 -10.95
N PHE A 65 -8.76 5.79 -10.41
CA PHE A 65 -9.94 6.58 -10.78
C PHE A 65 -10.94 6.67 -9.62
N ASP A 66 -11.81 7.68 -9.70
CA ASP A 66 -12.86 7.91 -8.71
C ASP A 66 -13.95 6.85 -8.83
N ARG A 67 -14.34 6.32 -7.68
CA ARG A 67 -15.42 5.35 -7.55
C ARG A 67 -16.77 6.01 -7.83
N ALA A 68 -17.64 5.34 -8.57
CA ALA A 68 -19.03 5.77 -8.65
C ALA A 68 -19.74 5.57 -7.28
N ALA A 69 -20.70 6.45 -6.97
CA ALA A 69 -21.34 6.49 -5.67
C ALA A 69 -22.07 5.19 -5.27
N ASP A 70 -22.53 4.42 -6.25
CA ASP A 70 -23.24 3.16 -6.08
C ASP A 70 -22.32 1.91 -6.10
N TRP A 71 -21.01 2.11 -6.32
CA TRP A 71 -20.06 1.00 -6.28
C TRP A 71 -19.64 0.67 -4.84
N PRO A 72 -19.37 -0.59 -4.55
CA PRO A 72 -18.80 -0.94 -3.25
C PRO A 72 -17.38 -0.38 -3.11
N VAL A 73 -16.96 -0.14 -1.88
CA VAL A 73 -15.55 0.14 -1.59
C VAL A 73 -14.72 -1.09 -1.92
N MET A 74 -13.69 -0.91 -2.74
CA MET A 74 -12.75 -1.96 -3.15
C MET A 74 -11.39 -1.69 -2.48
N PRO A 75 -11.06 -2.38 -1.38
CA PRO A 75 -9.75 -2.21 -0.75
C PRO A 75 -8.65 -2.74 -1.67
N SER A 76 -7.55 -1.99 -1.79
CA SER A 76 -6.38 -2.39 -2.53
C SER A 76 -5.26 -2.80 -1.57
N LEU A 77 -4.49 -3.83 -1.99
CA LEU A 77 -3.29 -4.29 -1.28
C LEU A 77 -2.12 -4.15 -2.25
N LEU A 78 -1.18 -3.27 -1.94
CA LEU A 78 -0.03 -3.02 -2.78
C LEU A 78 1.26 -3.22 -1.97
N ARG A 79 2.27 -3.77 -2.61
CA ARG A 79 3.61 -3.86 -2.07
C ARG A 79 4.51 -2.91 -2.84
N VAL A 80 5.21 -2.04 -2.12
CA VAL A 80 6.16 -1.10 -2.70
C VAL A 80 7.56 -1.38 -2.16
N PHE A 81 8.51 -1.55 -3.07
CA PHE A 81 9.92 -1.61 -2.73
C PHE A 81 10.52 -0.22 -2.80
N VAL A 82 11.18 0.17 -1.72
CA VAL A 82 11.79 1.48 -1.55
C VAL A 82 13.26 1.33 -1.12
N PRO A 83 14.13 2.29 -1.44
CA PRO A 83 15.53 2.23 -1.00
C PRO A 83 15.69 2.31 0.53
N ASP A 84 14.79 3.00 1.22
CA ASP A 84 14.80 3.24 2.67
C ASP A 84 13.38 3.13 3.22
N ALA A 85 13.09 2.01 3.89
CA ALA A 85 11.77 1.74 4.44
C ALA A 85 11.41 2.67 5.62
N ASP A 86 12.38 3.05 6.46
CA ASP A 86 12.13 3.94 7.60
C ASP A 86 11.71 5.32 7.12
N ARG A 87 12.43 5.86 6.13
CA ARG A 87 12.12 7.16 5.56
C ARG A 87 10.77 7.16 4.82
N ALA A 88 10.52 6.17 3.96
CA ALA A 88 9.27 6.08 3.23
C ALA A 88 8.06 5.88 4.17
N PHE A 89 8.26 5.09 5.22
CA PHE A 89 7.24 4.83 6.23
C PHE A 89 6.88 6.10 7.02
N ALA A 90 7.89 6.88 7.44
CA ALA A 90 7.69 8.16 8.11
C ALA A 90 6.93 9.15 7.21
N ARG A 91 7.34 9.29 5.94
CA ARG A 91 6.66 10.15 4.97
C ARG A 91 5.21 9.74 4.71
N ALA A 92 4.93 8.44 4.63
CA ALA A 92 3.58 7.95 4.47
C ALA A 92 2.70 8.27 5.69
N VAL A 93 3.25 8.21 6.91
CA VAL A 93 2.55 8.65 8.12
C VAL A 93 2.31 10.16 8.11
N ASP A 94 3.33 10.95 7.76
CA ASP A 94 3.23 12.41 7.67
C ASP A 94 2.20 12.86 6.60
N ALA A 95 2.06 12.08 5.53
CA ALA A 95 1.03 12.27 4.51
C ALA A 95 -0.39 11.80 4.92
N GLY A 96 -0.58 11.37 6.16
CA GLY A 96 -1.89 10.97 6.71
C GLY A 96 -2.12 9.46 6.75
N GLY A 97 -1.14 8.65 6.41
CA GLY A 97 -1.21 7.20 6.52
C GLY A 97 -1.22 6.72 7.97
N ARG A 98 -1.90 5.61 8.22
CA ARG A 98 -1.99 4.97 9.54
C ARG A 98 -1.21 3.66 9.56
N ILE A 99 -0.41 3.46 10.59
CA ILE A 99 0.35 2.22 10.78
C ILE A 99 -0.61 1.05 11.02
N VAL A 100 -0.49 0.02 10.19
CA VAL A 100 -1.18 -1.28 10.35
C VAL A 100 -0.22 -2.30 10.97
N THR A 101 0.97 -2.42 10.40
CA THR A 101 2.03 -3.30 10.91
C THR A 101 3.29 -2.47 11.13
N PRO A 102 3.88 -2.48 12.33
CA PRO A 102 5.14 -1.77 12.59
C PRO A 102 6.27 -2.25 11.66
N LEU A 103 7.26 -1.38 11.42
CA LEU A 103 8.48 -1.76 10.73
C LEU A 103 9.26 -2.79 11.52
N ALA A 104 9.70 -3.85 10.85
CA ALA A 104 10.57 -4.88 11.41
C ALA A 104 11.47 -5.46 10.31
N ASN A 105 12.58 -6.07 10.72
CA ASN A 105 13.40 -6.89 9.84
C ASN A 105 12.81 -8.29 9.82
N ASP A 106 12.68 -8.88 8.62
CA ASP A 106 12.17 -10.23 8.46
C ASP A 106 13.30 -11.24 8.15
N ALA A 107 12.93 -12.52 8.11
CA ALA A 107 13.87 -13.61 7.83
C ALA A 107 14.40 -13.60 6.37
N PHE A 108 13.76 -12.83 5.49
CA PHE A 108 14.04 -12.81 4.04
C PHE A 108 15.02 -11.69 3.66
N GLY A 109 15.65 -11.04 4.64
CA GLY A 109 16.57 -9.92 4.39
C GLY A 109 15.86 -8.63 4.01
N GLN A 110 14.64 -8.43 4.49
CA GLN A 110 13.85 -7.25 4.20
C GLN A 110 13.49 -6.52 5.50
N ARG A 111 13.41 -5.20 5.38
CA ARG A 111 12.87 -4.34 6.42
C ARG A 111 11.55 -3.75 5.92
N GLY A 112 10.45 -4.03 6.61
CA GLY A 112 9.15 -3.61 6.12
C GLY A 112 8.07 -3.54 7.17
N GLY A 113 6.97 -2.88 6.80
CA GLY A 113 5.76 -2.72 7.60
C GLY A 113 4.58 -2.35 6.71
N ARG A 114 3.39 -2.19 7.28
CA ARG A 114 2.19 -1.85 6.52
C ARG A 114 1.58 -0.53 6.99
N ILE A 115 1.25 0.30 6.02
CA ILE A 115 0.51 1.56 6.20
C ILE A 115 -0.82 1.42 5.47
N LYS A 116 -1.90 1.90 6.08
CA LYS A 116 -3.15 2.16 5.38
C LYS A 116 -3.24 3.64 5.07
N ASP A 117 -3.40 3.99 3.80
CA ASP A 117 -3.60 5.36 3.38
C ASP A 117 -5.02 5.87 3.75
N PRO A 118 -5.29 7.18 3.65
CA PRO A 118 -6.60 7.76 3.93
C PRO A 118 -7.72 7.24 3.00
N PHE A 119 -7.37 6.66 1.86
CA PHE A 119 -8.29 6.22 0.81
C PHE A 119 -8.62 4.73 0.89
N GLY A 120 -7.99 3.99 1.83
CA GLY A 120 -8.29 2.60 2.10
C GLY A 120 -7.30 1.59 1.55
N THR A 121 -6.31 2.01 0.74
CA THR A 121 -5.25 1.13 0.25
C THR A 121 -4.29 0.77 1.37
N ILE A 122 -3.93 -0.50 1.48
CA ILE A 122 -2.89 -0.96 2.39
C ILE A 122 -1.61 -1.14 1.59
N TRP A 123 -0.58 -0.40 1.97
CA TRP A 123 0.75 -0.44 1.39
C TRP A 123 1.66 -1.28 2.27
N TRP A 124 2.25 -2.32 1.71
CA TRP A 124 3.37 -3.01 2.33
C TRP A 124 4.66 -2.36 1.86
N VAL A 125 5.20 -1.49 2.68
CA VAL A 125 6.43 -0.73 2.41
C VAL A 125 7.62 -1.58 2.81
N VAL A 126 8.54 -1.84 1.87
CA VAL A 126 9.63 -2.79 2.06
C VAL A 126 10.93 -2.24 1.46
N ALA A 127 12.02 -2.32 2.21
CA ALA A 127 13.38 -2.21 1.69
C ALA A 127 14.05 -3.58 1.70
N HIS A 128 14.74 -3.93 0.61
CA HIS A 128 15.65 -5.07 0.57
C HIS A 128 16.96 -4.64 1.20
N VAL A 129 17.35 -5.24 2.31
CA VAL A 129 18.51 -4.80 3.12
C VAL A 129 19.64 -5.82 3.12
N GLU A 130 19.34 -7.06 2.73
CA GLU A 130 20.33 -8.16 2.75
C GLU A 130 19.91 -9.26 1.78
N ASP A 131 20.88 -9.82 1.06
CA ASP A 131 20.69 -11.05 0.29
C ASP A 131 20.89 -12.24 1.22
N VAL A 132 19.82 -12.94 1.56
CA VAL A 132 19.84 -14.09 2.48
C VAL A 132 19.82 -15.39 1.67
N PRO A 133 20.84 -16.27 1.79
CA PRO A 133 20.81 -17.59 1.19
C PRO A 133 19.62 -18.43 1.67
N GLU A 134 19.11 -19.31 0.82
CA GLU A 134 17.91 -20.09 1.12
C GLU A 134 18.02 -20.94 2.39
N ASP A 135 19.14 -21.56 2.61
CA ASP A 135 19.41 -22.37 3.80
C ASP A 135 19.45 -21.53 5.09
N GLU A 136 20.03 -20.34 5.02
CA GLU A 136 20.01 -19.38 6.12
C GLU A 136 18.60 -18.85 6.39
N MET A 137 17.83 -18.53 5.35
CA MET A 137 16.44 -18.09 5.47
C MET A 137 15.60 -19.13 6.25
N TRP A 138 15.75 -20.43 5.92
CA TRP A 138 15.05 -21.49 6.65
C TRP A 138 15.50 -21.62 8.11
N GLN A 139 16.76 -21.34 8.43
CA GLN A 139 17.27 -21.30 9.80
C GLN A 139 16.71 -20.11 10.57
N ARG A 140 16.69 -18.92 9.94
CA ARG A 140 16.11 -17.70 10.53
C ARG A 140 14.64 -17.88 10.86
N LEU A 141 13.84 -18.50 9.99
CA LEU A 141 12.41 -18.74 10.22
C LEU A 141 12.13 -19.62 11.45
N GLN A 142 13.10 -20.39 11.94
CA GLN A 142 12.97 -21.18 13.15
C GLN A 142 13.38 -20.41 14.43
N GLN A 143 13.96 -19.23 14.30
CA GLN A 143 14.38 -18.41 15.42
C GLN A 143 13.18 -17.65 16.02
N PRO A 144 13.04 -17.60 17.35
CA PRO A 144 11.90 -16.98 18.01
C PRO A 144 11.66 -15.52 17.62
N GLU A 145 12.72 -14.77 17.35
CA GLU A 145 12.63 -13.35 16.96
C GLU A 145 11.93 -13.17 15.61
N TYR A 146 12.29 -13.95 14.60
CA TYR A 146 11.65 -13.88 13.29
C TYR A 146 10.23 -14.49 13.31
N ALA A 147 10.03 -15.54 14.11
CA ALA A 147 8.70 -16.12 14.32
C ALA A 147 7.74 -15.07 14.92
N GLU A 148 8.21 -14.26 15.87
CA GLU A 148 7.43 -13.19 16.48
C GLU A 148 7.12 -12.07 15.48
N VAL A 149 8.09 -11.65 14.65
CA VAL A 149 7.86 -10.67 13.58
C VAL A 149 6.75 -11.15 12.64
N MET A 150 6.81 -12.41 12.20
CA MET A 150 5.79 -13.00 11.32
C MET A 150 4.43 -13.06 12.01
N ARG A 151 4.39 -13.45 13.29
CA ARG A 151 3.15 -13.51 14.09
C ARG A 151 2.51 -12.13 14.22
N VAL A 152 3.30 -11.09 14.55
CA VAL A 152 2.82 -9.71 14.66
C VAL A 152 2.32 -9.20 13.30
N ALA A 153 3.08 -9.43 12.24
CA ALA A 153 2.70 -9.02 10.89
C ALA A 153 1.37 -9.65 10.45
N GLN A 154 1.16 -10.93 10.74
CA GLN A 154 -0.08 -11.63 10.42
C GLN A 154 -1.25 -11.14 11.29
N ALA A 155 -1.04 -11.02 12.59
CA ALA A 155 -2.09 -10.62 13.53
C ALA A 155 -2.59 -9.19 13.30
N THR A 156 -1.68 -8.24 13.04
CA THR A 156 -2.04 -6.84 12.79
C THR A 156 -2.77 -6.68 11.45
N PHE A 157 -2.34 -7.40 10.43
CA PHE A 157 -3.00 -7.41 9.12
C PHE A 157 -4.40 -8.04 9.20
N ASP A 158 -4.53 -9.20 9.85
CA ASP A 158 -5.82 -9.85 10.06
C ASP A 158 -6.80 -8.97 10.84
N ALA A 159 -6.33 -8.30 11.90
CA ALA A 159 -7.14 -7.37 12.67
C ALA A 159 -7.65 -6.20 11.82
N GLU A 160 -6.81 -5.65 10.93
CA GLU A 160 -7.19 -4.56 10.03
C GLU A 160 -8.22 -5.01 9.00
N VAL A 161 -7.95 -6.11 8.28
CA VAL A 161 -8.80 -6.58 7.18
C VAL A 161 -10.14 -7.12 7.67
N SER A 162 -10.14 -7.82 8.82
CA SER A 162 -11.36 -8.35 9.43
C SER A 162 -12.19 -7.32 10.19
N GLY A 163 -11.66 -6.09 10.39
CA GLY A 163 -12.29 -5.06 11.19
C GLY A 163 -12.25 -5.32 12.71
N ARG A 164 -11.62 -6.41 13.17
CA ARG A 164 -11.52 -6.76 14.59
C ARG A 164 -10.63 -5.80 15.39
N GLY A 165 -9.73 -5.09 14.71
CA GLY A 165 -8.87 -4.06 15.30
C GLY A 165 -9.56 -2.72 15.58
N ARG A 166 -10.78 -2.53 15.08
CA ARG A 166 -11.59 -1.36 15.40
C ARG A 166 -12.26 -1.62 16.73
N GLY A 167 -11.64 -1.18 17.85
CA GLY A 167 -12.18 -1.29 19.19
C GLY A 167 -13.64 -0.86 19.21
N ARG A 168 -14.47 -1.60 19.94
CA ARG A 168 -15.84 -1.21 20.28
C ARG A 168 -15.76 0.20 20.87
N SER A 169 -16.12 1.21 20.08
CA SER A 169 -16.46 2.52 20.61
C SER A 169 -17.56 2.27 21.65
N SER A 170 -17.26 2.50 22.90
CA SER A 170 -18.22 2.40 24.00
C SER A 170 -19.40 3.31 23.65
N ALA A 171 -20.54 2.71 23.36
CA ALA A 171 -21.80 3.42 23.27
C ALA A 171 -21.99 4.16 24.61
N PRO A 172 -22.43 5.45 24.60
CA PRO A 172 -22.70 6.16 25.83
C PRO A 172 -23.81 5.42 26.58
N VAL A 173 -23.53 5.08 27.84
CA VAL A 173 -24.50 4.56 28.80
C VAL A 173 -25.64 5.59 28.88
N ARG A 174 -26.82 5.26 28.37
CA ARG A 174 -28.04 6.04 28.62
C ARG A 174 -28.36 5.86 30.12
N THR A 175 -28.04 6.84 30.93
CA THR A 175 -28.62 6.99 32.26
C THR A 175 -30.09 7.26 32.09
N ALA A 176 -30.93 6.29 32.47
CA ALA A 176 -32.34 6.52 32.68
C ALA A 176 -32.49 7.34 33.96
N GLY A 177 -33.08 8.54 33.82
CA GLY A 177 -33.65 9.36 34.89
C GLY A 177 -35.17 9.27 34.85
#